data_dce354cda2f37eb901d33a49bb745c66
#
_entry.id   dce354cda2f37eb901d33a49bb745c66
#
_cell.length_a   1.000
_cell.length_b   1.000
_cell.length_c   1.000
_cell.angle_alpha   90.00
_cell.angle_beta   90.00
_cell.angle_gamma   90.00
#
_symmetry.space_group_name_H-M   'P 1'
#
loop_
_entity.id
_entity.type
_entity.pdbx_description
1 polymer ?
#
loop_
_entity_poly.entity_id
_entity_poly.type
_entity_poly.pdbx_seq_one_letter_code
_entity_poly.pdbx_strand_id
1 'polypeptide(L)'
;GTSFKPNTDDIRDSIAIELIKKFLKRKVKVTVHDPRAMENTKNVFKNKINYAKSVRDAISGSQCVIIMTQWKQYEKLTNSDFKQMKNKFVIDCRRMLIRKKLDVDYFGIGIGNEI
;
A
#
# COMPACT_ATOMS: atom_id res chain seq x y z
N GLY A 1 -1.90 1.63 -2.33
CA GLY A 1 -3.05 2.25 -3.02
C GLY A 1 -4.00 2.91 -2.06
N THR A 2 -4.47 4.09 -2.44
CA THR A 2 -5.41 4.85 -1.63
C THR A 2 -6.79 4.99 -2.29
N SER A 3 -6.90 4.66 -3.58
CA SER A 3 -8.21 4.70 -4.24
C SER A 3 -9.14 3.63 -3.69
N PHE A 4 -10.42 3.89 -3.79
CA PHE A 4 -11.48 2.99 -3.34
C PHE A 4 -11.43 1.64 -4.05
N LYS A 5 -11.11 1.65 -5.35
CA LYS A 5 -10.95 0.46 -6.19
C LYS A 5 -9.97 0.79 -7.32
N PRO A 6 -9.50 -0.20 -8.08
CA PRO A 6 -8.62 0.11 -9.21
C PRO A 6 -9.35 0.88 -10.30
N ASN A 7 -8.57 1.55 -11.13
CA ASN A 7 -9.04 2.31 -12.30
C ASN A 7 -9.89 3.53 -11.97
N THR A 8 -9.69 4.11 -10.80
CA THR A 8 -10.35 5.35 -10.41
C THR A 8 -9.45 6.16 -9.48
N ASP A 9 -9.72 7.46 -9.37
CA ASP A 9 -9.08 8.35 -8.40
C ASP A 9 -9.93 8.55 -7.15
N ASP A 10 -11.08 7.87 -7.07
CA ASP A 10 -12.05 8.06 -6.00
C ASP A 10 -11.53 7.47 -4.69
N ILE A 11 -11.45 8.30 -3.66
CA ILE A 11 -11.02 7.86 -2.33
C ILE A 11 -12.17 7.84 -1.32
N ARG A 12 -13.39 8.14 -1.75
CA ARG A 12 -14.55 8.06 -0.87
C ARG A 12 -14.73 6.60 -0.44
N ASP A 13 -15.03 6.40 0.82
CA ASP A 13 -15.19 5.08 1.41
C ASP A 13 -13.94 4.19 1.31
N SER A 14 -12.78 4.78 1.07
CA SER A 14 -11.54 4.02 1.01
C SER A 14 -11.10 3.62 2.43
N ILE A 15 -10.93 2.33 2.63
CA ILE A 15 -10.41 1.80 3.89
C ILE A 15 -8.98 2.28 4.14
N ALA A 16 -8.20 2.46 3.05
CA ALA A 16 -6.84 2.96 3.17
C ALA A 16 -6.80 4.35 3.81
N ILE A 17 -7.73 5.22 3.45
CA ILE A 17 -7.79 6.57 4.03
C ILE A 17 -8.05 6.49 5.53
N GLU A 18 -8.97 5.63 5.96
CA GLU A 18 -9.26 5.45 7.38
C GLU A 18 -8.08 4.86 8.14
N LEU A 19 -7.37 3.93 7.50
CA LEU A 19 -6.20 3.33 8.10
C LEU A 19 -5.07 4.37 8.30
N ILE A 20 -4.86 5.23 7.31
CA ILE A 20 -3.86 6.30 7.41
C ILE A 20 -4.20 7.23 8.58
N LYS A 21 -5.47 7.59 8.74
CA LYS A 21 -5.89 8.43 9.87
C LYS A 21 -5.53 7.79 11.20
N LYS A 22 -5.72 6.49 11.33
CA LYS A 22 -5.39 5.76 12.55
C LYS A 22 -3.87 5.72 12.79
N PHE A 23 -3.09 5.51 11.73
CA PHE A 23 -1.64 5.53 11.83
C PHE A 23 -1.13 6.89 12.29
N LEU A 24 -1.70 7.97 11.77
CA LEU A 24 -1.29 9.31 12.16
C LEU A 24 -1.57 9.59 13.63
N LYS A 25 -2.68 9.09 14.16
CA LYS A 25 -2.96 9.20 15.59
C LYS A 25 -1.92 8.50 16.44
N ARG A 26 -1.29 7.46 15.92
CA ARG A 26 -0.25 6.70 16.61
C ARG A 26 1.15 7.15 16.24
N LYS A 27 1.25 8.27 15.54
CA LYS A 27 2.53 8.87 15.13
C LYS A 27 3.37 7.94 14.24
N VAL A 28 2.73 7.12 13.45
CA VAL A 28 3.40 6.27 12.46
C VAL A 28 3.72 7.11 11.24
N LYS A 29 4.92 6.97 10.73
CA LYS A 29 5.33 7.65 9.49
C LYS A 29 4.75 6.89 8.31
N VAL A 30 4.00 7.58 7.44
CA VAL A 30 3.30 6.97 6.32
C VAL A 30 3.79 7.55 5.00
N THR A 31 4.07 6.67 4.05
CA THR A 31 4.32 7.04 2.65
C THR A 31 3.30 6.30 1.80
N VAL A 32 2.66 6.99 0.86
CA VAL A 32 1.64 6.41 0.01
C VAL A 32 2.05 6.45 -1.46
N HIS A 33 1.51 5.50 -2.20
CA HIS A 33 1.55 5.46 -3.66
C HIS A 33 0.19 5.03 -4.17
N ASP A 34 -0.31 5.72 -5.19
CA ASP A 34 -1.49 5.31 -5.95
C ASP A 34 -1.36 5.88 -7.35
N PRO A 35 -1.64 5.10 -8.41
CA PRO A 35 -1.48 5.58 -9.78
C PRO A 35 -2.38 6.75 -10.16
N ARG A 36 -3.52 6.92 -9.48
CA ARG A 36 -4.49 7.96 -9.85
C ARG A 36 -4.97 8.82 -8.69
N ALA A 37 -4.93 8.31 -7.46
CA ALA A 37 -5.58 8.97 -6.33
C ALA A 37 -4.66 9.87 -5.51
N MET A 38 -3.44 10.16 -5.99
CA MET A 38 -2.48 10.95 -5.20
C MET A 38 -2.98 12.35 -4.92
N GLU A 39 -3.55 13.04 -5.92
CA GLU A 39 -4.10 14.39 -5.73
C GLU A 39 -5.21 14.42 -4.67
N ASN A 40 -6.16 13.49 -4.78
CA ASN A 40 -7.25 13.41 -3.83
C ASN A 40 -6.75 13.08 -2.43
N THR A 41 -5.75 12.22 -2.34
CA THR A 41 -5.12 11.89 -1.06
C THR A 41 -4.41 13.09 -0.45
N LYS A 42 -3.69 13.86 -1.27
CA LYS A 42 -3.04 15.10 -0.82
C LYS A 42 -4.04 16.12 -0.30
N ASN A 43 -5.22 16.18 -0.90
CA ASN A 43 -6.25 17.10 -0.45
C ASN A 43 -6.72 16.78 0.96
N VAL A 44 -6.64 15.51 1.37
CA VAL A 44 -7.03 15.08 2.72
C VAL A 44 -5.90 15.26 3.72
N PHE A 45 -4.70 14.80 3.39
CA PHE A 45 -3.63 14.69 4.38
C PHE A 45 -2.58 15.78 4.30
N LYS A 46 -2.52 16.51 3.19
CA LYS A 46 -1.54 17.59 3.00
C LYS A 46 -0.12 17.09 3.28
N ASN A 47 0.62 17.80 4.09
CA ASN A 47 2.00 17.43 4.41
C ASN A 47 2.14 16.48 5.62
N LYS A 48 1.05 15.88 6.06
CA LYS A 48 1.09 14.96 7.20
C LYS A 48 1.66 13.59 6.85
N ILE A 49 1.69 13.26 5.56
CA ILE A 49 2.25 12.01 5.05
C ILE A 49 3.14 12.31 3.86
N ASN A 50 3.87 11.30 3.41
CA ASN A 50 4.72 11.40 2.23
C ASN A 50 4.05 10.75 1.04
N TYR A 51 4.39 11.21 -0.16
CA TYR A 51 3.81 10.76 -1.42
C TYR A 51 4.93 10.32 -2.35
N ALA A 52 4.92 9.06 -2.75
CA ALA A 52 5.96 8.50 -3.61
C ALA A 52 5.51 8.51 -5.07
N LYS A 53 6.41 8.85 -5.97
CA LYS A 53 6.11 8.89 -7.40
C LYS A 53 6.10 7.51 -8.04
N SER A 54 6.74 6.54 -7.43
CA SER A 54 6.78 5.18 -7.93
C SER A 54 6.53 4.19 -6.80
N VAL A 55 6.15 2.98 -7.18
CA VAL A 55 5.96 1.91 -6.20
C VAL A 55 7.27 1.63 -5.47
N ARG A 56 8.37 1.55 -6.22
CA ARG A 56 9.68 1.26 -5.61
C ARG A 56 10.08 2.34 -4.61
N ASP A 57 9.84 3.61 -4.92
CA ASP A 57 10.14 4.69 -3.99
C ASP A 57 9.30 4.59 -2.72
N ALA A 58 8.04 4.18 -2.85
CA ALA A 58 7.18 3.99 -1.68
C ALA A 58 7.69 2.87 -0.78
N ILE A 59 8.17 1.79 -1.38
CA ILE A 59 8.62 0.60 -0.67
C ILE A 59 9.99 0.82 -0.01
N SER A 60 10.88 1.54 -0.69
CA SER A 60 12.27 1.70 -0.26
C SER A 60 12.35 2.31 1.14
N GLY A 61 13.12 1.67 2.02
CA GLY A 61 13.32 2.14 3.38
C GLY A 61 12.13 1.91 4.32
N SER A 62 11.04 1.33 3.85
CA SER A 62 9.89 1.06 4.69
C SER A 62 10.11 -0.16 5.57
N GLN A 63 9.39 -0.22 6.69
CA GLN A 63 9.39 -1.36 7.59
C GLN A 63 8.22 -2.29 7.34
N CYS A 64 7.20 -1.81 6.64
CA CYS A 64 6.02 -2.59 6.29
C CYS A 64 5.38 -2.00 5.06
N VAL A 65 4.95 -2.85 4.15
CA VAL A 65 4.20 -2.45 2.96
C VAL A 65 2.78 -3.01 3.10
N ILE A 66 1.79 -2.17 2.85
CA ILE A 66 0.38 -2.58 2.90
C ILE A 66 -0.24 -2.32 1.53
N ILE A 67 -0.75 -3.38 0.91
CA ILE A 67 -1.42 -3.28 -0.39
C ILE A 67 -2.92 -3.24 -0.15
N MET A 68 -3.54 -2.11 -0.51
CA MET A 68 -4.95 -1.87 -0.22
C MET A 68 -5.84 -1.87 -1.46
N THR A 69 -5.28 -1.61 -2.63
CA THR A 69 -6.05 -1.50 -3.88
C THR A 69 -5.48 -2.44 -4.94
N GLN A 70 -6.35 -3.08 -5.72
CA GLN A 70 -5.95 -4.08 -6.72
C GLN A 70 -5.47 -3.46 -8.04
N TRP A 71 -4.52 -2.55 -8.00
CA TRP A 71 -3.91 -2.04 -9.22
C TRP A 71 -3.08 -3.12 -9.88
N LYS A 72 -3.22 -3.27 -11.21
CA LYS A 72 -2.47 -4.30 -11.94
C LYS A 72 -0.97 -4.18 -11.78
N GLN A 73 -0.46 -2.97 -11.71
CA GLN A 73 0.99 -2.80 -11.56
C GLN A 73 1.52 -3.38 -10.25
N TYR A 74 0.69 -3.53 -9.24
CA TYR A 74 1.14 -4.14 -7.99
C TYR A 74 1.30 -5.66 -8.12
N GLU A 75 0.60 -6.27 -9.05
CA GLU A 75 0.78 -7.71 -9.32
C GLU A 75 2.16 -8.04 -9.88
N LYS A 76 2.83 -7.04 -10.43
CA LYS A 76 4.13 -7.22 -11.07
C LYS A 76 5.30 -7.06 -10.09
N LEU A 77 5.03 -6.84 -8.82
CA LEU A 77 6.07 -6.67 -7.82
C LEU A 77 6.91 -7.95 -7.70
N THR A 78 8.21 -7.76 -7.55
CA THR A 78 9.19 -8.85 -7.45
C THR A 78 10.08 -8.63 -6.25
N ASN A 79 10.95 -9.59 -5.95
CA ASN A 79 11.94 -9.46 -4.88
C ASN A 79 12.79 -8.19 -5.01
N SER A 80 13.10 -7.79 -6.24
CA SER A 80 13.87 -6.59 -6.50
C SER A 80 13.21 -5.34 -5.92
N ASP A 81 11.87 -5.28 -5.96
CA ASP A 81 11.13 -4.12 -5.44
C ASP A 81 11.19 -4.02 -3.92
N PHE A 82 11.29 -5.15 -3.24
CA PHE A 82 11.29 -5.19 -1.77
C PHE A 82 12.69 -5.14 -1.16
N LYS A 83 13.73 -5.13 -1.98
CA LYS A 83 15.11 -5.29 -1.55
C LYS A 83 15.58 -4.22 -0.59
N GLN A 84 15.07 -3.01 -0.74
CA GLN A 84 15.49 -1.85 0.05
C GLN A 84 14.63 -1.61 1.28
N MET A 85 13.74 -2.53 1.62
CA MET A 85 12.98 -2.44 2.87
C MET A 85 13.88 -2.69 4.07
N LYS A 86 13.60 -2.02 5.18
CA LYS A 86 14.29 -2.26 6.46
C LYS A 86 13.89 -3.61 7.04
N ASN A 87 12.58 -3.84 7.15
CA ASN A 87 12.00 -5.13 7.48
C ASN A 87 11.08 -5.48 6.33
N LYS A 88 11.02 -6.75 5.95
CA LYS A 88 10.29 -7.13 4.74
C LYS A 88 8.90 -7.66 5.07
N PHE A 89 8.13 -6.92 5.88
CA PHE A 89 6.74 -7.25 6.16
C PHE A 89 5.85 -6.70 5.06
N VAL A 90 5.07 -7.58 4.43
CA VAL A 90 4.14 -7.20 3.38
C VAL A 90 2.75 -7.71 3.76
N ILE A 91 1.83 -6.77 3.98
CA ILE A 91 0.44 -7.08 4.27
C ILE A 91 -0.37 -6.81 3.00
N ASP A 92 -0.91 -7.86 2.43
CA ASP A 92 -1.60 -7.81 1.14
C ASP A 92 -3.09 -8.02 1.39
N CYS A 93 -3.83 -6.92 1.46
CA CYS A 93 -5.24 -6.95 1.77
C CYS A 93 -6.09 -7.41 0.58
N ARG A 94 -5.49 -7.59 -0.58
CA ARG A 94 -6.17 -8.07 -1.78
C ARG A 94 -5.68 -9.42 -2.24
N ARG A 95 -4.69 -9.97 -1.56
CA ARG A 95 -4.10 -11.28 -1.84
C ARG A 95 -3.59 -11.41 -3.27
N MET A 96 -3.10 -10.30 -3.80
CA MET A 96 -2.61 -10.22 -5.18
C MET A 96 -1.32 -10.99 -5.39
N LEU A 97 -0.50 -11.07 -4.35
CA LEU A 97 0.83 -11.67 -4.42
C LEU A 97 0.88 -13.06 -3.81
N ILE A 98 -0.26 -13.62 -3.46
CA ILE A 98 -0.31 -14.85 -2.67
C ILE A 98 0.35 -16.04 -3.35
N ARG A 99 0.37 -16.07 -4.68
CA ARG A 99 0.96 -17.18 -5.44
C ARG A 99 2.41 -16.91 -5.85
N LYS A 100 2.93 -15.76 -5.51
CA LYS A 100 4.31 -15.42 -5.83
C LYS A 100 5.24 -15.94 -4.75
N LYS A 101 6.43 -16.38 -5.17
CA LYS A 101 7.47 -16.78 -4.24
C LYS A 101 8.36 -15.57 -4.01
N LEU A 102 8.03 -14.79 -3.00
CA LEU A 102 8.76 -13.59 -2.64
C LEU A 102 9.53 -13.80 -1.35
N ASP A 103 10.70 -13.21 -1.27
CA ASP A 103 11.54 -13.27 -0.08
C ASP A 103 11.12 -12.16 0.89
N VAL A 104 9.89 -12.28 1.40
CA VAL A 104 9.30 -11.33 2.33
C VAL A 104 8.46 -12.09 3.35
N ASP A 105 8.20 -11.47 4.48
CA ASP A 105 7.22 -11.98 5.44
C ASP A 105 5.84 -11.54 4.97
N TYR A 106 5.16 -12.43 4.29
CA TYR A 106 3.92 -12.14 3.59
C TYR A 106 2.70 -12.50 4.42
N PHE A 107 1.77 -11.57 4.51
CA PHE A 107 0.48 -11.76 5.18
C PHE A 107 -0.64 -11.36 4.23
N GLY A 108 -1.36 -12.35 3.71
CA GLY A 108 -2.54 -12.11 2.88
C GLY A 108 -3.77 -12.11 3.77
N ILE A 109 -4.49 -10.99 3.78
CA ILE A 109 -5.69 -10.85 4.61
C ILE A 109 -6.85 -10.36 3.76
N GLY A 110 -8.02 -10.27 4.39
CA GLY A 110 -9.22 -9.74 3.75
C GLY A 110 -10.17 -10.81 3.27
N ILE A 111 -9.66 -11.95 2.80
CA ILE A 111 -10.50 -13.05 2.36
C ILE A 111 -10.04 -14.29 3.11
N GLY A 112 -10.07 -14.23 4.39
CA GLY A 112 -9.39 -15.20 5.21
C GLY A 112 -9.95 -16.60 5.21
N ASN A 113 -11.13 -16.79 4.74
CA ASN A 113 -11.80 -18.07 4.87
C ASN A 113 -11.62 -19.00 3.68
N GLU A 114 -10.84 -18.63 2.70
CA GLU A 114 -10.67 -19.51 1.57
C GLU A 114 -9.54 -20.45 1.75
N ILE A 115 -9.24 -20.75 2.87
CA ILE A 115 -8.23 -21.72 3.21
C ILE A 115 -8.77 -23.10 2.97
#